data_2b5895f9c5fca3e9d722dc23f5ce3050
#
_entry.id   2b5895f9c5fca3e9d722dc23f5ce3050
#
_cell.length_a   1.000
_cell.length_b   1.000
_cell.length_c   1.000
_cell.angle_alpha   90.00
_cell.angle_beta   90.00
_cell.angle_gamma   90.00
#
_symmetry.space_group_name_H-M   'P 1'
#
loop_
_entity.id
_entity.type
_entity.pdbx_description
1 polymer ?
#
loop_
_entity_poly.entity_id
_entity_poly.type
_entity_poly.pdbx_seq_one_letter_code
_entity_poly.pdbx_strand_id
1 'polypeptide(L)'
;MSTDPSATYDVYVIEYARSRNQPVASLLLGVYDRGTVDLPFSFVLARNAERTVLIDTGFMRDGSGAALAEKFGIAAWVSPLERLAALGVRPEDVTDIVLTHAHYDHMGSIDRFPNARLFIQKRELLQWIEAMALPARFGFLTAALDAEDVHEALRAAEEHRLTLLEGDRRDLLPGIHVVLGADSHTFGSQYVVVDTAVRGPVVVAGDCAYSYANLTGLDGQGTYIPLGFGVGSHYQSLMVIDKMMREVDDDLSRIIVLHDFERWERFAIEREDDGFRIARV
;
A
#
# COMPACT_ATOMS: atom_id res chain seq x y z
N MET A 1 -16.59 19.83 -0.43
CA MET A 1 -15.78 19.41 0.73
C MET A 1 -16.73 19.26 1.90
N SER A 2 -16.79 18.09 2.52
CA SER A 2 -17.59 17.90 3.74
C SER A 2 -16.98 18.73 4.86
N THR A 3 -17.80 19.50 5.58
CA THR A 3 -17.40 20.23 6.79
C THR A 3 -17.57 19.36 8.05
N ASP A 4 -17.91 18.08 7.87
CA ASP A 4 -18.09 17.13 8.95
C ASP A 4 -16.70 16.66 9.45
N PRO A 5 -16.32 16.95 10.71
CA PRO A 5 -15.05 16.52 11.28
C PRO A 5 -14.88 14.99 11.32
N SER A 6 -15.99 14.24 11.27
CA SER A 6 -15.95 12.77 11.21
C SER A 6 -15.58 12.24 9.83
N ALA A 7 -15.57 13.09 8.79
CA ALA A 7 -15.23 12.75 7.42
C ALA A 7 -13.80 13.19 7.02
N THR A 8 -12.99 13.72 7.94
CA THR A 8 -11.60 14.06 7.68
C THR A 8 -10.67 13.35 8.67
N TYR A 9 -9.44 13.07 8.22
CA TYR A 9 -8.48 12.27 8.98
C TYR A 9 -7.15 12.99 9.16
N ASP A 10 -6.49 12.72 10.29
CA ASP A 10 -5.05 12.87 10.43
C ASP A 10 -4.38 11.65 9.77
N VAL A 11 -3.47 11.89 8.85
CA VAL A 11 -2.82 10.83 8.05
C VAL A 11 -1.34 10.74 8.41
N TYR A 12 -0.87 9.52 8.66
CA TYR A 12 0.52 9.20 8.99
C TYR A 12 1.07 8.14 8.05
N VAL A 13 2.22 8.40 7.45
CA VAL A 13 2.99 7.41 6.69
C VAL A 13 4.00 6.79 7.63
N ILE A 14 3.96 5.48 7.78
CA ILE A 14 4.71 4.74 8.79
C ILE A 14 5.68 3.79 8.10
N GLU A 15 6.98 4.11 8.15
CA GLU A 15 8.02 3.22 7.68
C GLU A 15 8.28 2.11 8.70
N TYR A 16 8.41 0.85 8.23
CA TYR A 16 8.64 -0.31 9.09
C TYR A 16 9.74 -1.26 8.59
N ALA A 17 10.11 -1.18 7.29
CA ALA A 17 11.16 -2.04 6.75
C ALA A 17 11.94 -1.35 5.62
N ARG A 18 13.10 -1.91 5.28
CA ARG A 18 13.94 -1.50 4.15
C ARG A 18 14.56 -2.71 3.47
N SER A 19 14.47 -2.78 2.16
CA SER A 19 15.29 -3.66 1.36
C SER A 19 16.48 -2.91 0.77
N ARG A 20 17.55 -3.66 0.44
CA ARG A 20 18.75 -3.09 -0.16
C ARG A 20 18.94 -3.60 -1.59
N ASN A 21 19.60 -2.75 -2.38
CA ASN A 21 20.08 -3.12 -3.71
C ASN A 21 18.99 -3.65 -4.66
N GLN A 22 17.77 -3.10 -4.59
CA GLN A 22 16.71 -3.47 -5.52
C GLN A 22 17.02 -2.90 -6.91
N PRO A 23 16.90 -3.69 -7.98
CA PRO A 23 17.13 -3.18 -9.34
C PRO A 23 16.15 -2.03 -9.65
N VAL A 24 16.65 -0.90 -10.13
CA VAL A 24 15.79 0.23 -10.54
C VAL A 24 14.77 -0.22 -11.59
N ALA A 25 15.15 -1.16 -12.47
CA ALA A 25 14.26 -1.75 -13.46
C ALA A 25 13.05 -2.50 -12.86
N SER A 26 13.08 -2.90 -11.58
CA SER A 26 11.91 -3.49 -10.91
C SER A 26 10.87 -2.45 -10.50
N LEU A 27 11.28 -1.20 -10.34
CA LEU A 27 10.38 -0.08 -10.03
C LEU A 27 9.91 0.62 -11.30
N LEU A 28 10.85 0.82 -12.24
CA LEU A 28 10.69 1.64 -13.44
C LEU A 28 10.95 0.78 -14.67
N LEU A 29 9.92 0.42 -15.39
CA LEU A 29 10.04 -0.39 -16.60
C LEU A 29 10.97 0.27 -17.63
N GLY A 30 11.89 -0.53 -18.18
CA GLY A 30 12.80 -0.07 -19.25
C GLY A 30 14.02 0.70 -18.74
N VAL A 31 14.13 0.95 -17.43
CA VAL A 31 15.27 1.66 -16.85
C VAL A 31 16.31 0.65 -16.34
N TYR A 32 17.09 0.09 -17.28
CA TYR A 32 18.04 -1.00 -16.97
C TYR A 32 19.45 -0.53 -16.62
N ASP A 33 19.78 0.74 -16.87
CA ASP A 33 21.13 1.32 -16.77
C ASP A 33 21.37 2.13 -15.48
N ARG A 34 20.39 2.17 -14.57
CA ARG A 34 20.46 2.95 -13.32
C ARG A 34 20.87 2.14 -12.09
N GLY A 35 21.25 0.87 -12.27
CA GLY A 35 21.75 0.02 -11.19
C GLY A 35 20.68 -0.34 -10.16
N THR A 36 20.97 -0.11 -8.88
CA THR A 36 20.10 -0.50 -7.75
C THR A 36 19.80 0.67 -6.83
N VAL A 37 18.72 0.55 -6.08
CA VAL A 37 18.27 1.52 -5.07
C VAL A 37 17.80 0.76 -3.81
N ASP A 38 17.95 1.37 -2.65
CA ASP A 38 17.31 0.88 -1.44
C ASP A 38 15.85 1.32 -1.42
N LEU A 39 14.96 0.45 -0.93
CA LEU A 39 13.53 0.74 -0.85
C LEU A 39 13.05 0.77 0.59
N PRO A 40 12.33 1.81 1.01
CA PRO A 40 11.55 1.77 2.24
C PRO A 40 10.23 1.03 2.00
N PHE A 41 9.74 0.40 3.06
CA PHE A 41 8.43 -0.24 3.11
C PHE A 41 7.58 0.49 4.14
N SER A 42 6.37 0.84 3.78
CA SER A 42 5.49 1.62 4.65
C SER A 42 4.04 1.23 4.47
N PHE A 43 3.27 1.55 5.49
CA PHE A 43 1.80 1.55 5.45
C PHE A 43 1.29 2.89 5.98
N VAL A 44 -0.02 3.13 5.90
CA VAL A 44 -0.61 4.40 6.28
C VAL A 44 -1.65 4.21 7.38
N LEU A 45 -1.59 5.08 8.39
CA LEU A 45 -2.61 5.25 9.41
C LEU A 45 -3.41 6.52 9.09
N ALA A 46 -4.72 6.39 8.95
CA ALA A 46 -5.66 7.49 8.90
C ALA A 46 -6.57 7.42 10.13
N ARG A 47 -6.56 8.44 10.98
CA ARG A 47 -7.37 8.44 12.20
C ARG A 47 -8.13 9.74 12.42
N ASN A 48 -9.30 9.62 13.03
CA ASN A 48 -10.09 10.72 13.57
C ASN A 48 -10.72 10.32 14.92
N ALA A 49 -11.66 11.09 15.42
CA ALA A 49 -12.29 10.80 16.72
C ALA A 49 -13.11 9.49 16.75
N GLU A 50 -13.57 9.00 15.59
CA GLU A 50 -14.46 7.85 15.48
C GLU A 50 -13.78 6.60 14.96
N ARG A 51 -12.68 6.75 14.18
CA ARG A 51 -12.08 5.65 13.41
C ARG A 51 -10.57 5.67 13.46
N THR A 52 -10.01 4.48 13.50
CA THR A 52 -8.59 4.19 13.31
C THR A 52 -8.50 3.26 12.11
N VAL A 53 -8.13 3.79 10.95
CA VAL A 53 -8.11 3.09 9.67
C VAL A 53 -6.67 2.85 9.25
N LEU A 54 -6.32 1.61 8.93
CA LEU A 54 -5.06 1.31 8.26
C LEU A 54 -5.29 1.18 6.75
N ILE A 55 -4.37 1.70 5.97
CA ILE A 55 -4.24 1.42 4.55
C ILE A 55 -2.98 0.60 4.42
N ASP A 56 -3.15 -0.67 4.11
CA ASP A 56 -2.18 -1.75 4.25
C ASP A 56 -1.71 -2.00 5.71
N THR A 57 -0.99 -3.08 5.95
CA THR A 57 -0.62 -3.50 7.32
C THR A 57 0.87 -3.78 7.50
N GLY A 58 1.63 -3.84 6.41
CA GLY A 58 2.98 -4.39 6.45
C GLY A 58 2.98 -5.91 6.60
N PHE A 59 4.10 -6.47 7.06
CA PHE A 59 4.25 -7.90 7.30
C PHE A 59 4.95 -8.19 8.63
N MET A 60 4.71 -9.38 9.16
CA MET A 60 5.46 -9.90 10.32
C MET A 60 6.65 -10.74 9.84
N ARG A 61 7.80 -10.61 10.55
CA ARG A 61 9.03 -11.36 10.21
C ARG A 61 9.06 -12.70 10.96
N ASP A 62 7.96 -13.42 10.91
CA ASP A 62 7.80 -14.77 11.42
C ASP A 62 7.23 -15.69 10.33
N GLY A 63 7.23 -17.00 10.53
CA GLY A 63 6.68 -17.97 9.59
C GLY A 63 7.14 -17.76 8.14
N SER A 64 6.18 -17.70 7.23
CA SER A 64 6.39 -17.46 5.78
C SER A 64 6.89 -16.03 5.49
N GLY A 65 6.47 -15.05 6.28
CA GLY A 65 6.92 -13.66 6.14
C GLY A 65 8.44 -13.51 6.35
N ALA A 66 9.07 -14.34 7.21
CA ALA A 66 10.52 -14.34 7.36
C ALA A 66 11.24 -14.81 6.07
N ALA A 67 10.71 -15.85 5.40
CA ALA A 67 11.28 -16.34 4.14
C ALA A 67 11.12 -15.34 2.99
N LEU A 68 9.98 -14.64 2.93
CA LEU A 68 9.76 -13.56 1.96
C LEU A 68 10.66 -12.37 2.24
N ALA A 69 10.86 -11.99 3.49
CA ALA A 69 11.78 -10.94 3.87
C ALA A 69 13.21 -11.24 3.40
N GLU A 70 13.68 -12.48 3.54
CA GLU A 70 14.98 -12.92 3.03
C GLU A 70 15.02 -12.85 1.50
N LYS A 71 14.00 -13.39 0.83
CA LYS A 71 13.89 -13.42 -0.64
C LYS A 71 13.93 -12.01 -1.25
N PHE A 72 13.27 -11.04 -0.64
CA PHE A 72 13.22 -9.65 -1.12
C PHE A 72 14.30 -8.74 -0.50
N GLY A 73 15.30 -9.32 0.19
CA GLY A 73 16.46 -8.59 0.68
C GLY A 73 16.14 -7.56 1.76
N ILE A 74 15.15 -7.85 2.63
CA ILE A 74 14.80 -6.97 3.75
C ILE A 74 15.96 -6.93 4.75
N ALA A 75 16.70 -5.85 4.74
CA ALA A 75 17.90 -5.67 5.55
C ALA A 75 17.64 -5.05 6.92
N ALA A 76 16.59 -4.25 7.04
CA ALA A 76 16.15 -3.63 8.29
C ALA A 76 14.63 -3.76 8.43
N TRP A 77 14.17 -4.04 9.65
CA TRP A 77 12.76 -4.25 9.94
C TRP A 77 12.44 -3.98 11.40
N VAL A 78 11.31 -3.34 11.64
CA VAL A 78 10.68 -3.15 12.95
C VAL A 78 9.23 -3.60 12.82
N SER A 79 8.67 -4.22 13.86
CA SER A 79 7.29 -4.68 13.82
C SER A 79 6.32 -3.53 13.48
N PRO A 80 5.40 -3.72 12.51
CA PRO A 80 4.31 -2.77 12.27
C PRO A 80 3.54 -2.42 13.56
N LEU A 81 3.38 -3.38 14.47
CA LEU A 81 2.69 -3.17 15.75
C LEU A 81 3.48 -2.22 16.67
N GLU A 82 4.81 -2.34 16.73
CA GLU A 82 5.66 -1.41 17.48
C GLU A 82 5.60 -0.01 16.89
N ARG A 83 5.53 0.10 15.56
CA ARG A 83 5.39 1.39 14.89
C ARG A 83 4.04 2.05 15.19
N LEU A 84 2.94 1.29 15.25
CA LEU A 84 1.63 1.77 15.67
C LEU A 84 1.62 2.18 17.14
N ALA A 85 2.24 1.38 18.02
CA ALA A 85 2.36 1.69 19.44
C ALA A 85 3.10 3.01 19.67
N ALA A 86 4.08 3.37 18.83
CA ALA A 86 4.75 4.65 18.88
C ALA A 86 3.83 5.87 18.64
N LEU A 87 2.67 5.65 18.00
CA LEU A 87 1.58 6.63 17.82
C LEU A 87 0.43 6.44 18.82
N GLY A 88 0.60 5.57 19.82
CA GLY A 88 -0.40 5.26 20.83
C GLY A 88 -1.57 4.43 20.31
N VAL A 89 -1.39 3.71 19.20
CA VAL A 89 -2.41 2.84 18.61
C VAL A 89 -2.10 1.38 18.95
N ARG A 90 -3.06 0.69 19.55
CA ARG A 90 -2.99 -0.75 19.80
C ARG A 90 -3.71 -1.49 18.66
N PRO A 91 -3.36 -2.75 18.39
CA PRO A 91 -4.05 -3.55 17.37
C PRO A 91 -5.56 -3.61 17.54
N GLU A 92 -6.04 -3.67 18.77
CA GLU A 92 -7.48 -3.75 19.10
C GLU A 92 -8.22 -2.43 18.81
N ASP A 93 -7.50 -1.32 18.72
CA ASP A 93 -8.06 0.01 18.46
C ASP A 93 -8.30 0.24 16.95
N VAL A 94 -7.73 -0.60 16.08
CA VAL A 94 -7.92 -0.52 14.62
C VAL A 94 -9.34 -0.96 14.27
N THR A 95 -10.10 -0.05 13.67
CA THR A 95 -11.50 -0.28 13.31
C THR A 95 -11.67 -0.86 11.91
N ASP A 96 -10.81 -0.46 11.00
CA ASP A 96 -10.92 -0.77 9.58
C ASP A 96 -9.54 -0.91 8.93
N ILE A 97 -9.41 -1.83 7.98
CA ILE A 97 -8.21 -1.99 7.15
C ILE A 97 -8.65 -2.00 5.69
N VAL A 98 -8.08 -1.10 4.90
CA VAL A 98 -8.26 -1.04 3.46
C VAL A 98 -6.98 -1.56 2.79
N LEU A 99 -7.05 -2.73 2.19
CA LEU A 99 -5.90 -3.34 1.52
C LEU A 99 -5.81 -2.82 0.07
N THR A 100 -4.65 -2.29 -0.29
CA THR A 100 -4.42 -1.83 -1.67
C THR A 100 -4.31 -3.01 -2.63
N HIS A 101 -3.68 -4.09 -2.18
CA HIS A 101 -3.55 -5.38 -2.88
C HIS A 101 -3.05 -6.47 -1.93
N ALA A 102 -2.84 -7.68 -2.42
CA ALA A 102 -2.58 -8.85 -1.58
C ALA A 102 -1.11 -9.31 -1.54
N HIS A 103 -0.13 -8.46 -1.87
CA HIS A 103 1.26 -8.83 -1.64
C HIS A 103 1.58 -8.85 -0.13
N TYR A 104 2.57 -9.67 0.25
CA TYR A 104 2.94 -9.96 1.63
C TYR A 104 3.25 -8.71 2.46
N ASP A 105 3.85 -7.70 1.85
CA ASP A 105 4.27 -6.46 2.50
C ASP A 105 3.15 -5.42 2.65
N HIS A 106 1.96 -5.72 2.15
CA HIS A 106 0.74 -4.93 2.29
C HIS A 106 -0.33 -5.64 3.13
N MET A 107 -0.47 -6.97 3.00
CA MET A 107 -1.49 -7.76 3.67
C MET A 107 -0.95 -8.64 4.81
N GLY A 108 0.36 -8.71 5.00
CA GLY A 108 1.08 -9.73 5.79
C GLY A 108 0.99 -9.61 7.32
N SER A 109 0.07 -8.81 7.86
CA SER A 109 -0.20 -8.80 9.30
C SER A 109 -1.67 -8.57 9.65
N ILE A 110 -2.59 -8.88 8.74
CA ILE A 110 -4.04 -8.69 8.97
C ILE A 110 -4.58 -9.51 10.16
N ASP A 111 -3.97 -10.65 10.46
CA ASP A 111 -4.29 -11.50 11.60
C ASP A 111 -4.04 -10.85 12.96
N ARG A 112 -3.22 -9.80 13.00
CA ARG A 112 -2.87 -9.07 14.22
C ARG A 112 -3.93 -8.06 14.66
N PHE A 113 -4.95 -7.81 13.84
CA PHE A 113 -5.98 -6.79 14.08
C PHE A 113 -7.36 -7.44 14.26
N PRO A 114 -7.66 -7.95 15.48
CA PRO A 114 -8.82 -8.84 15.71
C PRO A 114 -10.18 -8.14 15.54
N ASN A 115 -10.23 -6.82 15.71
CA ASN A 115 -11.47 -6.06 15.64
C ASN A 115 -11.70 -5.37 14.30
N ALA A 116 -10.68 -5.35 13.42
CA ALA A 116 -10.73 -4.61 12.18
C ALA A 116 -11.63 -5.28 11.13
N ARG A 117 -12.44 -4.47 10.44
CA ARG A 117 -13.09 -4.87 9.20
C ARG A 117 -12.09 -4.72 8.05
N LEU A 118 -12.02 -5.71 7.18
CA LEU A 118 -11.11 -5.75 6.05
C LEU A 118 -11.86 -5.42 4.74
N PHE A 119 -11.24 -4.62 3.91
CA PHE A 119 -11.76 -4.24 2.58
C PHE A 119 -10.72 -4.51 1.51
N ILE A 120 -11.06 -5.34 0.54
CA ILE A 120 -10.20 -5.68 -0.60
C ILE A 120 -11.06 -5.83 -1.85
N GLN A 121 -10.50 -5.59 -3.03
CA GLN A 121 -11.21 -5.88 -4.28
C GLN A 121 -11.44 -7.39 -4.40
N LYS A 122 -12.68 -7.78 -4.69
CA LYS A 122 -13.07 -9.19 -4.94
C LYS A 122 -12.18 -9.83 -5.99
N ARG A 123 -11.91 -9.09 -7.06
CA ARG A 123 -11.06 -9.53 -8.14
C ARG A 123 -9.64 -9.83 -7.65
N GLU A 124 -9.09 -9.02 -6.76
CA GLU A 124 -7.76 -9.23 -6.19
C GLU A 124 -7.67 -10.59 -5.49
N LEU A 125 -8.51 -10.82 -4.51
CA LEU A 125 -8.47 -12.05 -3.73
C LEU A 125 -8.76 -13.30 -4.56
N LEU A 126 -9.79 -13.28 -5.41
CA LEU A 126 -10.18 -14.46 -6.17
C LEU A 126 -9.16 -14.83 -7.25
N GLN A 127 -8.54 -13.86 -7.93
CA GLN A 127 -7.53 -14.13 -8.94
C GLN A 127 -6.24 -14.69 -8.33
N TRP A 128 -5.87 -14.30 -7.09
CA TRP A 128 -4.76 -14.92 -6.39
C TRP A 128 -5.06 -16.38 -6.04
N ILE A 129 -6.27 -16.71 -5.61
CA ILE A 129 -6.68 -18.10 -5.38
C ILE A 129 -6.56 -18.91 -6.69
N GLU A 130 -7.00 -18.35 -7.82
CA GLU A 130 -6.84 -18.97 -9.15
C GLU A 130 -5.35 -19.14 -9.51
N ALA A 131 -4.52 -18.12 -9.27
CA ALA A 131 -3.09 -18.17 -9.57
C ALA A 131 -2.36 -19.23 -8.73
N MET A 132 -2.70 -19.38 -7.45
CA MET A 132 -2.16 -20.45 -6.58
C MET A 132 -2.54 -21.86 -7.05
N ALA A 133 -3.69 -22.02 -7.72
CA ALA A 133 -4.13 -23.30 -8.25
C ALA A 133 -3.44 -23.70 -9.57
N LEU A 134 -2.66 -22.81 -10.18
CA LEU A 134 -1.94 -23.09 -11.42
C LEU A 134 -0.77 -24.05 -11.19
N PRO A 135 -0.36 -24.81 -12.23
CA PRO A 135 0.83 -25.66 -12.17
C PRO A 135 2.10 -24.87 -11.77
N ALA A 136 3.05 -25.54 -11.10
CA ALA A 136 4.28 -24.93 -10.57
C ALA A 136 5.10 -24.09 -11.56
N ARG A 137 4.99 -24.34 -12.88
CA ARG A 137 5.64 -23.52 -13.91
C ARG A 137 5.14 -22.05 -13.95
N PHE A 138 4.02 -21.75 -13.29
CA PHE A 138 3.48 -20.39 -13.14
C PHE A 138 3.85 -19.73 -11.82
N GLY A 139 4.71 -20.35 -10.99
CA GLY A 139 5.09 -19.87 -9.67
C GLY A 139 5.69 -18.46 -9.60
N PHE A 140 6.10 -17.90 -10.76
CA PHE A 140 6.51 -16.50 -10.81
C PHE A 140 5.36 -15.54 -10.49
N LEU A 141 4.12 -15.89 -10.86
CA LEU A 141 2.94 -15.03 -10.58
C LEU A 141 2.75 -14.80 -9.07
N THR A 142 3.00 -15.84 -8.26
CA THR A 142 2.79 -15.78 -6.80
C THR A 142 4.07 -15.43 -6.03
N ALA A 143 5.06 -14.84 -6.70
CA ALA A 143 6.39 -14.62 -6.12
C ALA A 143 6.40 -13.71 -4.89
N ALA A 144 5.50 -12.73 -4.81
CA ALA A 144 5.33 -11.78 -3.71
C ALA A 144 4.04 -12.03 -2.89
N LEU A 145 3.32 -13.12 -3.17
CA LEU A 145 2.13 -13.50 -2.42
C LEU A 145 2.54 -14.42 -1.25
N ASP A 146 2.01 -14.19 -0.07
CA ASP A 146 2.00 -15.16 1.01
C ASP A 146 0.66 -15.91 1.01
N ALA A 147 0.70 -17.23 0.89
CA ALA A 147 -0.50 -18.05 0.93
C ALA A 147 -1.21 -17.99 2.30
N GLU A 148 -0.45 -17.81 3.39
CA GLU A 148 -1.03 -17.69 4.73
C GLU A 148 -1.86 -16.41 4.86
N ASP A 149 -1.46 -15.31 4.23
CA ASP A 149 -2.25 -14.07 4.24
C ASP A 149 -3.61 -14.27 3.54
N VAL A 150 -3.64 -15.08 2.47
CA VAL A 150 -4.91 -15.45 1.81
C VAL A 150 -5.78 -16.29 2.75
N HIS A 151 -5.19 -17.23 3.50
CA HIS A 151 -5.93 -18.00 4.51
C HIS A 151 -6.48 -17.11 5.63
N GLU A 152 -5.71 -16.11 6.08
CA GLU A 152 -6.18 -15.15 7.07
C GLU A 152 -7.34 -14.29 6.54
N ALA A 153 -7.30 -13.88 5.27
CA ALA A 153 -8.43 -13.20 4.63
C ALA A 153 -9.69 -14.09 4.59
N LEU A 154 -9.54 -15.40 4.34
CA LEU A 154 -10.67 -16.34 4.39
C LEU A 154 -11.21 -16.51 5.81
N ARG A 155 -10.33 -16.58 6.84
CA ARG A 155 -10.77 -16.60 8.25
C ARG A 155 -11.55 -15.33 8.62
N ALA A 156 -11.05 -14.16 8.19
CA ALA A 156 -11.78 -12.90 8.39
C ALA A 156 -13.15 -12.90 7.67
N ALA A 157 -13.28 -13.59 6.53
CA ALA A 157 -14.58 -13.77 5.88
C ALA A 157 -15.54 -14.67 6.68
N GLU A 158 -15.03 -15.77 7.25
CA GLU A 158 -15.82 -16.64 8.15
C GLU A 158 -16.30 -15.90 9.39
N GLU A 159 -15.50 -14.94 9.88
CA GLU A 159 -15.82 -14.06 11.01
C GLU A 159 -16.67 -12.85 10.62
N HIS A 160 -17.11 -12.75 9.38
CA HIS A 160 -17.91 -11.63 8.85
C HIS A 160 -17.20 -10.26 8.91
N ARG A 161 -15.87 -10.26 8.95
CA ARG A 161 -15.04 -9.04 8.96
C ARG A 161 -14.49 -8.65 7.58
N LEU A 162 -14.56 -9.51 6.56
CA LEU A 162 -14.09 -9.22 5.21
C LEU A 162 -15.22 -8.69 4.33
N THR A 163 -14.98 -7.58 3.65
CA THR A 163 -15.84 -7.03 2.60
C THR A 163 -15.13 -7.06 1.26
N LEU A 164 -15.69 -7.79 0.31
CA LEU A 164 -15.22 -7.84 -1.07
C LEU A 164 -15.82 -6.68 -1.88
N LEU A 165 -14.95 -5.81 -2.39
CA LEU A 165 -15.33 -4.65 -3.18
C LEU A 165 -15.40 -4.99 -4.66
N GLU A 166 -16.29 -4.34 -5.40
CA GLU A 166 -16.37 -4.40 -6.86
C GLU A 166 -16.30 -2.99 -7.44
N GLY A 167 -15.12 -2.65 -8.01
CA GLY A 167 -14.88 -1.34 -8.63
C GLY A 167 -14.65 -0.20 -7.64
N ASP A 168 -14.83 1.02 -8.14
CA ASP A 168 -14.66 2.22 -7.34
C ASP A 168 -15.74 2.34 -6.26
N ARG A 169 -15.35 2.83 -5.08
CA ARG A 169 -16.28 3.13 -3.96
C ARG A 169 -15.95 4.50 -3.38
N ARG A 170 -16.79 5.48 -3.72
CA ARG A 170 -16.75 6.76 -3.01
C ARG A 170 -17.46 6.58 -1.66
N ASP A 171 -16.91 7.20 -0.63
CA ASP A 171 -17.38 7.07 0.76
C ASP A 171 -17.54 5.59 1.20
N LEU A 172 -16.50 4.78 0.94
CA LEU A 172 -16.41 3.43 1.51
C LEU A 172 -16.56 3.50 3.04
N LEU A 173 -15.85 4.44 3.63
CA LEU A 173 -16.08 5.00 4.95
C LEU A 173 -16.19 6.52 4.79
N PRO A 174 -16.84 7.26 5.70
CA PRO A 174 -16.89 8.72 5.60
C PRO A 174 -15.50 9.31 5.37
N GLY A 175 -15.27 9.97 4.21
CA GLY A 175 -13.97 10.55 3.84
C GLY A 175 -12.86 9.57 3.43
N ILE A 176 -13.17 8.28 3.29
CA ILE A 176 -12.26 7.27 2.71
C ILE A 176 -12.90 6.72 1.44
N HIS A 177 -12.20 6.84 0.32
CA HIS A 177 -12.65 6.37 -0.98
C HIS A 177 -11.64 5.41 -1.56
N VAL A 178 -12.09 4.38 -2.26
CA VAL A 178 -11.21 3.48 -3.00
C VAL A 178 -11.48 3.56 -4.49
N VAL A 179 -10.43 3.45 -5.25
CA VAL A 179 -10.49 3.51 -6.71
C VAL A 179 -9.74 2.31 -7.28
N LEU A 180 -10.44 1.54 -8.08
CA LEU A 180 -9.89 0.34 -8.70
C LEU A 180 -8.81 0.70 -9.72
N GLY A 181 -7.64 0.10 -9.54
CA GLY A 181 -6.50 0.11 -10.46
C GLY A 181 -6.27 -1.28 -11.08
N ALA A 182 -7.33 -1.93 -11.57
CA ALA A 182 -7.28 -3.30 -12.08
C ALA A 182 -6.17 -3.50 -13.11
N ASP A 183 -5.46 -4.62 -12.99
CA ASP A 183 -4.37 -5.02 -13.87
C ASP A 183 -3.25 -3.96 -14.02
N SER A 184 -3.09 -3.06 -13.05
CA SER A 184 -1.95 -2.11 -13.03
C SER A 184 -0.70 -2.75 -12.44
N HIS A 185 -0.73 -3.14 -11.18
CA HIS A 185 0.34 -3.85 -10.47
C HIS A 185 -0.05 -5.32 -10.23
N THR A 186 -1.22 -5.55 -9.63
CA THR A 186 -1.84 -6.86 -9.47
C THR A 186 -3.20 -6.91 -10.14
N PHE A 187 -3.88 -8.03 -10.01
CA PHE A 187 -5.17 -8.26 -10.68
C PHE A 187 -6.23 -7.24 -10.28
N GLY A 188 -6.30 -6.88 -9.01
CA GLY A 188 -7.30 -5.98 -8.45
C GLY A 188 -6.69 -4.90 -7.55
N SER A 189 -5.48 -4.43 -7.86
CA SER A 189 -4.88 -3.30 -7.16
C SER A 189 -5.85 -2.12 -7.07
N GLN A 190 -5.79 -1.40 -5.97
CA GLN A 190 -6.56 -0.17 -5.76
C GLN A 190 -5.69 0.87 -5.06
N TYR A 191 -5.96 2.14 -5.31
CA TYR A 191 -5.46 3.23 -4.49
C TYR A 191 -6.57 3.79 -3.61
N VAL A 192 -6.17 4.45 -2.52
CA VAL A 192 -7.11 4.99 -1.53
C VAL A 192 -7.01 6.50 -1.51
N VAL A 193 -8.14 7.18 -1.55
CA VAL A 193 -8.21 8.64 -1.37
C VAL A 193 -8.74 8.90 0.03
N VAL A 194 -8.01 9.72 0.79
CA VAL A 194 -8.33 10.08 2.17
C VAL A 194 -8.56 11.58 2.24
N ASP A 195 -9.72 12.00 2.72
CA ASP A 195 -10.01 13.40 2.96
C ASP A 195 -9.29 13.89 4.22
N THR A 196 -8.50 14.94 4.08
CA THR A 196 -7.80 15.58 5.19
C THR A 196 -8.29 17.01 5.39
N ALA A 197 -8.24 17.50 6.63
CA ALA A 197 -8.68 18.85 6.93
C ALA A 197 -7.73 19.94 6.39
N VAL A 198 -6.45 19.62 6.22
CA VAL A 198 -5.40 20.59 5.88
C VAL A 198 -5.08 20.61 4.39
N ARG A 199 -4.95 19.42 3.77
CA ARG A 199 -4.51 19.29 2.36
C ARG A 199 -5.65 18.97 1.39
N GLY A 200 -6.89 18.76 1.90
CA GLY A 200 -7.97 18.20 1.11
C GLY A 200 -7.73 16.70 0.85
N PRO A 201 -8.20 16.15 -0.28
CA PRO A 201 -8.00 14.75 -0.60
C PRO A 201 -6.51 14.42 -0.83
N VAL A 202 -6.04 13.34 -0.21
CA VAL A 202 -4.69 12.78 -0.35
C VAL A 202 -4.81 11.38 -0.91
N VAL A 203 -3.99 11.01 -1.88
CA VAL A 203 -3.95 9.67 -2.49
C VAL A 203 -2.87 8.83 -1.82
N VAL A 204 -3.23 7.65 -1.35
CA VAL A 204 -2.31 6.57 -0.98
C VAL A 204 -2.25 5.62 -2.17
N ALA A 205 -1.12 5.64 -2.89
CA ALA A 205 -0.99 4.97 -4.18
C ALA A 205 -0.99 3.42 -4.07
N GLY A 206 -0.64 2.86 -2.89
CA GLY A 206 -0.23 1.47 -2.82
C GLY A 206 0.90 1.23 -3.82
N ASP A 207 0.84 0.11 -4.52
CA ASP A 207 1.78 -0.22 -5.58
C ASP A 207 1.25 0.12 -6.99
N CYS A 208 0.22 0.94 -7.09
CA CYS A 208 -0.13 1.57 -8.38
C CYS A 208 0.97 2.55 -8.85
N ALA A 209 1.84 3.00 -7.93
CA ALA A 209 3.10 3.68 -8.18
C ALA A 209 4.08 3.36 -7.04
N TYR A 210 5.30 2.89 -7.37
CA TYR A 210 6.34 2.59 -6.38
C TYR A 210 7.07 3.85 -5.91
N SER A 211 7.31 4.76 -6.85
CA SER A 211 8.12 5.96 -6.64
C SER A 211 7.54 7.16 -7.35
N TYR A 212 7.98 8.34 -6.96
CA TYR A 212 7.61 9.58 -7.67
C TYR A 212 8.11 9.59 -9.12
N ALA A 213 9.19 8.86 -9.43
CA ALA A 213 9.67 8.74 -10.80
C ALA A 213 8.68 8.00 -11.73
N ASN A 214 7.78 7.14 -11.20
CA ASN A 214 6.67 6.60 -11.99
C ASN A 214 5.72 7.71 -12.46
N LEU A 215 5.55 8.76 -11.64
CA LEU A 215 4.61 9.86 -11.84
C LEU A 215 5.21 11.03 -12.65
N THR A 216 6.53 11.24 -12.58
CA THR A 216 7.19 12.43 -13.12
C THR A 216 8.23 12.13 -14.21
N GLY A 217 8.58 10.87 -14.40
CA GLY A 217 9.74 10.48 -15.23
C GLY A 217 11.07 10.70 -14.52
N LEU A 218 12.15 10.24 -15.13
CA LEU A 218 13.52 10.32 -14.54
C LEU A 218 14.05 11.75 -14.42
N ASP A 219 13.60 12.63 -15.29
CA ASP A 219 14.09 14.02 -15.38
C ASP A 219 13.04 15.04 -14.92
N GLY A 220 11.95 14.56 -14.27
CA GLY A 220 10.85 15.39 -13.85
C GLY A 220 10.06 16.03 -15.00
N GLN A 221 10.16 15.48 -16.21
CA GLN A 221 9.51 16.04 -17.41
C GLN A 221 8.02 15.65 -17.54
N GLY A 222 7.46 14.94 -16.56
CA GLY A 222 6.06 14.54 -16.55
C GLY A 222 5.73 13.33 -17.43
N THR A 223 6.73 12.57 -17.90
CA THR A 223 6.50 11.33 -18.63
C THR A 223 6.31 10.19 -17.65
N TYR A 224 5.12 9.63 -17.58
CA TYR A 224 4.86 8.48 -16.73
C TYR A 224 5.69 7.26 -17.13
N ILE A 225 6.23 6.55 -16.14
CA ILE A 225 6.99 5.31 -16.35
C ILE A 225 6.20 4.16 -15.70
N PRO A 226 5.83 3.10 -16.45
CA PRO A 226 5.13 1.96 -15.88
C PRO A 226 5.97 1.24 -14.81
N LEU A 227 5.30 0.47 -13.97
CA LEU A 227 5.93 -0.40 -12.99
C LEU A 227 6.79 -1.47 -13.67
N GLY A 228 7.96 -1.75 -13.10
CA GLY A 228 8.85 -2.79 -13.62
C GLY A 228 8.50 -4.20 -13.13
N PHE A 229 7.99 -4.32 -11.90
CA PHE A 229 7.54 -5.58 -11.31
C PHE A 229 6.03 -5.57 -11.06
N GLY A 230 5.38 -6.70 -11.30
CA GLY A 230 3.96 -6.91 -11.11
C GLY A 230 3.41 -7.94 -12.10
N VAL A 231 2.17 -8.36 -11.90
CA VAL A 231 1.45 -9.27 -12.82
C VAL A 231 0.50 -8.52 -13.74
N GLY A 232 0.44 -7.21 -13.59
CA GLY A 232 -0.43 -6.33 -14.37
C GLY A 232 0.11 -5.97 -15.75
N SER A 233 -0.55 -5.04 -16.38
CA SER A 233 -0.24 -4.53 -17.73
C SER A 233 0.40 -3.15 -17.64
N HIS A 234 1.47 -2.92 -18.38
CA HIS A 234 2.14 -1.61 -18.46
C HIS A 234 1.17 -0.52 -18.95
N TYR A 235 0.27 -0.86 -19.87
CA TYR A 235 -0.75 0.08 -20.33
C TYR A 235 -1.69 0.48 -19.20
N GLN A 236 -2.19 -0.49 -18.42
CA GLN A 236 -3.08 -0.20 -17.30
C GLN A 236 -2.36 0.56 -16.19
N SER A 237 -1.08 0.25 -15.93
CA SER A 237 -0.25 1.02 -14.99
C SER A 237 -0.26 2.52 -15.33
N LEU A 238 -0.01 2.88 -16.60
CA LEU A 238 -0.05 4.28 -17.05
C LEU A 238 -1.43 4.92 -16.90
N MET A 239 -2.50 4.18 -17.24
CA MET A 239 -3.87 4.71 -17.11
C MET A 239 -4.26 4.95 -15.65
N VAL A 240 -3.81 4.09 -14.74
CA VAL A 240 -4.07 4.23 -13.31
C VAL A 240 -3.25 5.37 -12.72
N ILE A 241 -1.99 5.54 -13.11
CA ILE A 241 -1.17 6.70 -12.73
C ILE A 241 -1.89 8.01 -13.14
N ASP A 242 -2.33 8.12 -14.38
CA ASP A 242 -3.06 9.30 -14.85
C ASP A 242 -4.35 9.55 -14.06
N LYS A 243 -5.08 8.48 -13.70
CA LYS A 243 -6.28 8.58 -12.86
C LYS A 243 -5.96 9.07 -11.45
N MET A 244 -4.86 8.58 -10.83
CA MET A 244 -4.39 9.06 -9.51
C MET A 244 -4.00 10.54 -9.53
N MET A 245 -3.25 10.96 -10.55
CA MET A 245 -2.79 12.33 -10.69
C MET A 245 -3.97 13.30 -10.78
N ARG A 246 -5.03 12.94 -11.52
CA ARG A 246 -6.26 13.74 -11.61
C ARG A 246 -7.04 13.86 -10.31
N GLU A 247 -6.99 12.87 -9.41
CA GLU A 247 -7.67 12.95 -8.11
C GLU A 247 -7.16 14.14 -7.25
N VAL A 248 -5.94 14.57 -7.52
CA VAL A 248 -5.24 15.61 -6.76
C VAL A 248 -4.82 16.81 -7.62
N ASP A 249 -5.40 16.97 -8.82
CA ASP A 249 -5.09 18.06 -9.75
C ASP A 249 -3.58 18.17 -10.06
N ASP A 250 -2.91 17.03 -10.26
CA ASP A 250 -1.47 16.89 -10.52
C ASP A 250 -0.56 17.38 -9.36
N ASP A 251 -1.11 17.59 -8.17
CA ASP A 251 -0.35 18.01 -7.00
C ASP A 251 0.33 16.83 -6.29
N LEU A 252 1.59 16.61 -6.61
CA LEU A 252 2.41 15.54 -6.01
C LEU A 252 2.54 15.63 -4.49
N SER A 253 2.31 16.80 -3.88
CA SER A 253 2.34 16.95 -2.42
C SER A 253 1.14 16.27 -1.74
N ARG A 254 0.16 15.81 -2.52
CA ARG A 254 -1.02 15.06 -2.08
C ARG A 254 -1.01 13.60 -2.48
N ILE A 255 0.13 13.08 -3.01
CA ILE A 255 0.29 11.65 -3.32
C ILE A 255 1.33 11.03 -2.39
N ILE A 256 0.96 9.92 -1.77
CA ILE A 256 1.82 9.10 -0.92
C ILE A 256 2.18 7.83 -1.70
N VAL A 257 3.46 7.69 -2.05
CA VAL A 257 4.03 6.43 -2.55
C VAL A 257 4.70 5.69 -1.40
N LEU A 258 4.62 4.36 -1.37
CA LEU A 258 5.02 3.58 -0.19
C LEU A 258 6.48 3.09 -0.24
N HIS A 259 7.13 3.11 -1.42
CA HIS A 259 8.45 2.54 -1.65
C HIS A 259 9.50 3.57 -2.12
N ASP A 260 9.34 4.86 -1.76
CA ASP A 260 10.27 5.91 -2.14
C ASP A 260 10.71 6.76 -0.94
N PHE A 261 12.00 6.97 -0.80
CA PHE A 261 12.54 7.85 0.24
C PHE A 261 12.26 9.34 -0.01
N GLU A 262 11.99 9.75 -1.25
CA GLU A 262 11.68 11.14 -1.60
C GLU A 262 10.45 11.68 -0.85
N ARG A 263 9.53 10.81 -0.42
CA ARG A 263 8.36 11.22 0.37
C ARG A 263 8.73 11.94 1.68
N TRP A 264 9.90 11.65 2.25
CA TRP A 264 10.35 12.32 3.48
C TRP A 264 10.72 13.79 3.28
N GLU A 265 10.88 14.21 2.03
CA GLU A 265 11.07 15.61 1.67
C GLU A 265 9.72 16.33 1.49
N ARG A 266 8.63 15.58 1.30
CA ARG A 266 7.29 16.10 1.00
C ARG A 266 6.39 16.22 2.23
N PHE A 267 6.63 15.39 3.26
CA PHE A 267 5.79 15.33 4.45
C PHE A 267 6.60 15.63 5.71
N ALA A 268 5.95 16.25 6.70
CA ALA A 268 6.61 16.59 7.95
C ALA A 268 6.95 15.32 8.75
N ILE A 269 8.24 15.07 8.99
CA ILE A 269 8.66 13.99 9.86
C ILE A 269 8.24 14.34 11.29
N GLU A 270 7.33 13.55 11.84
CA GLU A 270 6.85 13.70 13.22
C GLU A 270 7.70 12.92 14.19
N ARG A 271 8.25 11.78 13.75
CA ARG A 271 9.05 10.89 14.58
C ARG A 271 10.10 10.13 13.77
N GLU A 272 11.27 9.94 14.36
CA GLU A 272 12.30 9.05 13.84
C GLU A 272 12.87 8.23 15.00
N ASP A 273 12.70 6.91 14.96
CA ASP A 273 13.21 5.97 15.96
C ASP A 273 13.98 4.87 15.25
N ASP A 274 15.19 4.55 15.73
CA ASP A 274 16.07 3.52 15.17
C ASP A 274 16.30 3.67 13.65
N GLY A 275 16.26 4.92 13.18
CA GLY A 275 16.40 5.27 11.76
C GLY A 275 15.14 5.08 10.91
N PHE A 276 14.02 4.60 11.47
CA PHE A 276 12.72 4.52 10.78
C PHE A 276 11.87 5.75 11.05
N ARG A 277 11.17 6.22 10.04
CA ARG A 277 10.43 7.48 10.07
C ARG A 277 8.93 7.29 10.13
N ILE A 278 8.27 8.22 10.80
CA ILE A 278 6.84 8.45 10.71
C ILE A 278 6.66 9.90 10.27
N ALA A 279 5.94 10.12 9.19
CA ALA A 279 5.62 11.45 8.73
C ALA A 279 4.11 11.71 8.84
N ARG A 280 3.74 12.93 9.18
CA ARG A 280 2.37 13.43 9.12
C ARG A 280 2.16 14.18 7.80
N VAL A 281 1.03 13.89 7.16
CA VAL A 281 0.66 14.42 5.83
C VAL A 281 -0.18 15.68 5.93
#